data_b48601dd9e0562123e8499cc4403fa32
#
_entry.id   b48601dd9e0562123e8499cc4403fa32
#
_cell.length_a   1.000
_cell.length_b   1.000
_cell.length_c   1.000
_cell.angle_alpha   90.00
_cell.angle_beta   90.00
_cell.angle_gamma   90.00
#
_symmetry.space_group_name_H-M   'P 1'
#
loop_
_entity.id
_entity.type
_entity.pdbx_description
1 polymer ?
#
loop_
_entity_poly.entity_id
_entity_poly.type
_entity_poly.pdbx_seq_one_letter_code
_entity_poly.pdbx_strand_id
1 'polypeptide(L)'
;MSLIAQAFFCLRRPSFLSRGRFLVVRRLASHGANAASQQSYPQPQKKLGDILADVIKTTGPISVAAYMRQCLTNPASGYYINKDPFGTEGDFITSPEISQMFGELVGVWVITQWMAQGKPQNVRLIELGPGRGTLIRDMLKAFQSFPPFKNTIVDICLVEASPTLRTTQHRLLCDSAPTETEGFMSSTSRYGMPITWYANLKEAPRDVTSFIIAHEFFDALPIHQYEHTQNGWREVMVDYSVPQVATPLSLPGQTRSFDEKPKFHLTVLPYSTPSSKVGPESSPRYKKLPVDSKIEISPESWDIAKELAQRISEQITPNSPTGTGSALVIDYGPAETIPVNTLRGIKGHHFVSPFEEPGTADLSADVDFTALKLVAEQEGHVAVHGAVEQGDWLHALGIGARATVLANQQTTPEGKDRIAKEYHRLVERSGGAMGKIYKVMAFTPRGTPTPVGFGGDVIGSDEGVD
;
A
#
# COMPACT_ATOMS: atom_id res chain seq x y z
N MET A 1 -28.86 -4.74 3.61
CA MET A 1 -28.49 -4.01 2.38
C MET A 1 -28.08 -2.61 2.83
N SER A 2 -26.78 -2.37 2.79
CA SER A 2 -26.07 -1.34 3.57
C SER A 2 -25.98 -0.02 2.82
N LEU A 3 -26.33 1.06 3.50
CA LEU A 3 -26.29 2.47 3.08
C LEU A 3 -24.87 3.09 3.02
N ILE A 4 -23.81 2.28 3.09
CA ILE A 4 -22.41 2.74 3.14
C ILE A 4 -21.73 2.75 1.75
N ALA A 5 -22.39 2.23 0.71
CA ALA A 5 -21.83 2.11 -0.64
C ALA A 5 -22.03 3.35 -1.54
N GLN A 6 -22.64 4.44 -1.06
CA GLN A 6 -23.03 5.58 -1.95
C GLN A 6 -22.13 6.82 -1.90
N ALA A 7 -21.02 6.83 -1.15
CA ALA A 7 -20.14 7.99 -1.04
C ALA A 7 -19.00 8.06 -2.09
N PHE A 8 -18.91 7.12 -3.02
CA PHE A 8 -17.83 7.05 -4.03
C PHE A 8 -18.22 7.40 -5.48
N PHE A 9 -19.43 7.92 -5.72
CA PHE A 9 -19.86 8.30 -7.07
C PHE A 9 -20.49 9.68 -7.08
N CYS A 10 -19.72 10.71 -7.38
CA CYS A 10 -20.24 11.93 -8.00
C CYS A 10 -19.11 12.80 -8.55
N LEU A 11 -18.74 12.58 -9.79
CA LEU A 11 -18.28 13.60 -10.74
C LEU A 11 -18.38 13.02 -12.17
N ARG A 12 -19.59 12.74 -12.61
CA ARG A 12 -19.87 12.64 -14.05
C ARG A 12 -20.24 14.03 -14.55
N ARG A 13 -19.50 14.55 -15.51
CA ARG A 13 -19.92 15.69 -16.34
C ARG A 13 -21.01 15.20 -17.30
N PRO A 14 -22.11 15.94 -17.50
CA PRO A 14 -23.05 15.63 -18.53
C PRO A 14 -22.51 16.11 -19.88
N SER A 15 -22.51 15.23 -20.87
CA SER A 15 -22.36 15.54 -22.28
C SER A 15 -23.69 16.10 -22.81
N PHE A 16 -23.71 17.35 -23.20
CA PHE A 16 -24.81 17.89 -24.02
C PHE A 16 -24.33 18.01 -25.47
N LEU A 17 -24.86 17.15 -26.31
CA LEU A 17 -24.92 17.33 -27.76
C LEU A 17 -26.05 18.29 -28.08
N SER A 18 -25.76 19.43 -28.70
CA SER A 18 -26.73 20.11 -29.54
C SER A 18 -26.01 20.66 -30.77
N ARG A 19 -26.44 20.14 -31.90
CA ARG A 19 -26.15 20.68 -33.24
C ARG A 19 -26.88 22.01 -33.43
N GLY A 20 -26.17 23.05 -33.83
CA GLY A 20 -26.73 24.30 -34.30
C GLY A 20 -25.76 24.96 -35.25
N ARG A 21 -26.07 24.87 -36.54
CA ARG A 21 -25.48 25.73 -37.59
C ARG A 21 -25.98 27.16 -37.37
N PHE A 22 -25.13 28.20 -37.52
CA PHE A 22 -25.51 29.37 -38.32
C PHE A 22 -24.34 30.39 -38.39
N LEU A 23 -24.05 30.73 -39.63
CA LEU A 23 -23.70 32.01 -40.27
C LEU A 23 -22.49 32.82 -39.78
N VAL A 24 -21.60 32.92 -40.74
CA VAL A 24 -20.53 33.91 -40.89
C VAL A 24 -21.13 35.29 -41.13
N VAL A 25 -20.76 36.28 -40.32
CA VAL A 25 -20.83 37.71 -40.71
C VAL A 25 -19.49 38.35 -40.41
N ARG A 26 -18.75 38.70 -41.44
CA ARG A 26 -17.60 39.59 -41.37
C ARG A 26 -18.11 41.03 -41.08
N ARG A 27 -17.50 41.67 -40.09
CA ARG A 27 -17.37 43.13 -40.06
C ARG A 27 -16.01 43.51 -39.52
N LEU A 28 -15.24 44.16 -40.37
CA LEU A 28 -14.06 44.94 -40.03
C LEU A 28 -14.48 46.23 -39.30
N ALA A 29 -13.84 46.52 -38.18
CA ALA A 29 -13.58 47.90 -37.75
C ALA A 29 -12.43 47.90 -36.74
N SER A 30 -11.40 48.58 -37.12
CA SER A 30 -10.26 48.97 -36.33
C SER A 30 -10.64 49.89 -35.19
N HIS A 31 -10.06 49.68 -33.98
CA HIS A 31 -9.53 50.72 -33.12
C HIS A 31 -8.68 50.09 -32.01
N GLY A 32 -7.47 50.55 -31.89
CA GLY A 32 -6.55 50.08 -30.88
C GLY A 32 -7.01 50.48 -29.46
N ALA A 33 -6.86 49.53 -28.57
CA ALA A 33 -6.79 49.75 -27.13
C ALA A 33 -5.75 48.79 -26.57
N ASN A 34 -4.72 49.35 -25.95
CA ASN A 34 -3.73 48.62 -25.20
C ASN A 34 -4.38 47.68 -24.18
N ALA A 35 -4.46 46.42 -24.50
CA ALA A 35 -4.71 45.36 -23.51
C ALA A 35 -3.39 45.08 -22.82
N ALA A 36 -3.18 45.72 -21.66
CA ALA A 36 -2.16 45.28 -20.72
C ALA A 36 -2.42 43.79 -20.43
N SER A 37 -1.52 42.93 -20.88
CA SER A 37 -1.48 41.51 -20.54
C SER A 37 -1.34 41.45 -19.02
N GLN A 38 -2.43 41.14 -18.32
CA GLN A 38 -2.37 40.71 -16.93
C GLN A 38 -1.63 39.38 -16.95
N GLN A 39 -0.33 39.40 -16.70
CA GLN A 39 0.41 38.25 -16.27
C GLN A 39 -0.24 37.77 -14.99
N SER A 40 -1.05 36.70 -15.08
CA SER A 40 -1.52 35.96 -13.93
C SER A 40 -0.28 35.32 -13.29
N TYR A 41 0.27 35.97 -12.27
CA TYR A 41 1.22 35.32 -11.40
C TYR A 41 0.56 34.08 -10.82
N PRO A 42 1.18 32.88 -10.94
CA PRO A 42 0.63 31.69 -10.29
C PRO A 42 0.54 32.01 -8.78
N GLN A 43 -0.68 31.96 -8.27
CA GLN A 43 -0.92 32.11 -6.83
C GLN A 43 -0.11 30.99 -6.14
N PRO A 44 0.62 31.29 -5.06
CA PRO A 44 1.36 30.27 -4.33
C PRO A 44 0.38 29.16 -3.93
N GLN A 45 0.67 27.94 -4.32
CA GLN A 45 -0.17 26.78 -3.95
C GLN A 45 -0.22 26.71 -2.42
N LYS A 46 -1.44 26.72 -1.89
CA LYS A 46 -1.70 26.62 -0.45
C LYS A 46 -1.12 25.30 0.07
N LYS A 47 -0.34 25.34 1.16
CA LYS A 47 0.22 24.11 1.75
C LYS A 47 -0.90 23.21 2.24
N LEU A 48 -0.70 21.89 2.20
CA LEU A 48 -1.71 20.92 2.65
C LEU A 48 -2.15 21.19 4.10
N GLY A 49 -1.22 21.55 4.98
CA GLY A 49 -1.54 21.90 6.36
C GLY A 49 -2.55 23.04 6.47
N ASP A 50 -2.43 24.09 5.63
CA ASP A 50 -3.37 25.20 5.63
C ASP A 50 -4.75 24.77 5.12
N ILE A 51 -4.78 23.89 4.11
CA ILE A 51 -6.03 23.34 3.58
C ILE A 51 -6.74 22.50 4.65
N LEU A 52 -6.02 21.63 5.35
CA LEU A 52 -6.57 20.80 6.42
C LEU A 52 -7.07 21.62 7.60
N ALA A 53 -6.32 22.66 7.99
CA ALA A 53 -6.75 23.58 9.03
C ALA A 53 -8.06 24.31 8.67
N ASP A 54 -8.21 24.76 7.42
CA ASP A 54 -9.46 25.38 6.97
C ASP A 54 -10.63 24.40 6.94
N VAL A 55 -10.38 23.15 6.55
CA VAL A 55 -11.40 22.08 6.60
C VAL A 55 -11.85 21.86 8.05
N ILE A 56 -10.91 21.64 8.97
CA ILE A 56 -11.23 21.38 10.39
C ILE A 56 -11.94 22.60 11.02
N LYS A 57 -11.53 23.80 10.69
CA LYS A 57 -12.21 25.03 11.15
C LYS A 57 -13.68 25.09 10.73
N THR A 58 -14.01 24.54 9.57
CA THR A 58 -15.35 24.59 9.00
C THR A 58 -16.22 23.41 9.44
N THR A 59 -15.63 22.21 9.53
CA THR A 59 -16.37 20.95 9.77
C THR A 59 -16.16 20.36 11.16
N GLY A 60 -15.21 20.88 11.94
CA GLY A 60 -14.70 20.25 13.16
C GLY A 60 -13.62 19.23 12.88
N PRO A 61 -13.10 18.53 13.93
CA PRO A 61 -12.05 17.53 13.81
C PRO A 61 -12.35 16.47 12.75
N ILE A 62 -11.32 16.00 12.05
CA ILE A 62 -11.41 14.97 11.01
C ILE A 62 -10.88 13.63 11.55
N SER A 63 -11.37 12.50 11.00
CA SER A 63 -10.85 11.19 11.40
C SER A 63 -9.37 11.02 11.04
N VAL A 64 -8.65 10.21 11.83
CA VAL A 64 -7.26 9.85 11.51
C VAL A 64 -7.16 9.28 10.10
N ALA A 65 -8.13 8.44 9.70
CA ALA A 65 -8.21 7.89 8.34
C ALA A 65 -8.32 8.98 7.27
N ALA A 66 -9.16 10.00 7.47
CA ALA A 66 -9.28 11.12 6.54
C ALA A 66 -7.96 11.93 6.46
N TYR A 67 -7.31 12.15 7.60
CA TYR A 67 -6.03 12.83 7.68
C TYR A 67 -4.93 12.07 6.92
N MET A 68 -4.75 10.76 7.19
CA MET A 68 -3.80 9.91 6.49
C MET A 68 -4.02 9.95 4.96
N ARG A 69 -5.27 9.78 4.53
CA ARG A 69 -5.62 9.81 3.10
C ARG A 69 -5.24 11.14 2.46
N GLN A 70 -5.49 12.27 3.11
CA GLN A 70 -5.08 13.57 2.59
C GLN A 70 -3.55 13.71 2.55
N CYS A 71 -2.84 13.30 3.60
CA CYS A 71 -1.37 13.39 3.64
C CYS A 71 -0.71 12.52 2.58
N LEU A 72 -1.22 11.32 2.32
CA LEU A 72 -0.59 10.37 1.41
C LEU A 72 -1.01 10.54 -0.05
N THR A 73 -2.31 10.77 -0.31
CA THR A 73 -2.88 10.67 -1.66
C THR A 73 -3.62 11.92 -2.16
N ASN A 74 -3.49 13.07 -1.47
CA ASN A 74 -4.08 14.32 -1.98
C ASN A 74 -3.54 14.64 -3.37
N PRO A 75 -4.41 14.88 -4.39
CA PRO A 75 -3.96 15.08 -5.78
C PRO A 75 -2.99 16.23 -5.99
N ALA A 76 -3.05 17.27 -5.15
CA ALA A 76 -2.20 18.46 -5.29
C ALA A 76 -0.93 18.39 -4.44
N SER A 77 -0.97 17.73 -3.26
CA SER A 77 0.09 17.85 -2.26
C SER A 77 0.31 16.57 -1.45
N GLY A 78 -0.24 15.42 -1.88
CA GLY A 78 -0.06 14.13 -1.23
C GLY A 78 1.36 13.60 -1.43
N TYR A 79 1.86 12.91 -0.41
CA TYR A 79 3.23 12.39 -0.35
C TYR A 79 3.59 11.52 -1.56
N TYR A 80 2.77 10.51 -1.89
CA TYR A 80 3.01 9.60 -3.03
C TYR A 80 2.72 10.21 -4.40
N ILE A 81 1.98 11.32 -4.46
CA ILE A 81 1.58 11.90 -5.75
C ILE A 81 2.72 12.74 -6.37
N ASN A 82 3.50 13.44 -5.53
CA ASN A 82 4.46 14.45 -5.99
C ASN A 82 5.92 14.06 -5.84
N LYS A 83 6.22 12.93 -5.19
CA LYS A 83 7.59 12.48 -4.91
C LYS A 83 7.77 11.02 -5.31
N ASP A 84 9.02 10.64 -5.60
CA ASP A 84 9.50 9.26 -5.54
C ASP A 84 10.11 9.07 -4.13
N PRO A 85 9.40 8.42 -3.18
CA PRO A 85 9.84 8.33 -1.80
C PRO A 85 10.87 7.22 -1.55
N PHE A 86 11.17 6.40 -2.56
CA PHE A 86 11.95 5.18 -2.43
C PHE A 86 13.42 5.36 -2.83
N GLY A 87 14.30 4.48 -2.30
CA GLY A 87 15.72 4.42 -2.60
C GLY A 87 16.60 5.21 -1.65
N THR A 88 17.91 5.22 -1.91
CA THR A 88 18.93 5.82 -1.04
C THR A 88 18.79 7.35 -0.86
N GLU A 89 18.16 8.02 -1.81
CA GLU A 89 17.85 9.46 -1.74
C GLU A 89 16.40 9.71 -1.28
N GLY A 90 15.61 8.64 -1.07
CA GLY A 90 14.24 8.68 -0.59
C GLY A 90 14.13 8.56 0.93
N ASP A 91 12.89 8.44 1.40
CA ASP A 91 12.59 8.31 2.83
C ASP A 91 12.64 6.84 3.31
N PHE A 92 12.68 5.86 2.38
CA PHE A 92 12.62 4.42 2.65
C PHE A 92 13.63 3.59 1.85
N ILE A 93 14.05 2.49 2.50
CA ILE A 93 14.71 1.36 1.84
C ILE A 93 13.89 0.11 2.18
N THR A 94 13.11 -0.37 1.22
CA THR A 94 12.25 -1.55 1.37
C THR A 94 13.02 -2.86 1.17
N SER A 95 12.47 -4.00 1.59
CA SER A 95 13.13 -5.30 1.46
C SER A 95 13.64 -5.62 0.03
N PRO A 96 12.89 -5.35 -1.06
CA PRO A 96 13.37 -5.53 -2.42
C PRO A 96 14.54 -4.61 -2.81
N GLU A 97 14.64 -3.43 -2.19
CA GLU A 97 15.72 -2.48 -2.47
C GLU A 97 16.99 -2.80 -1.69
N ILE A 98 16.87 -3.54 -0.57
CA ILE A 98 18.02 -4.07 0.16
C ILE A 98 18.74 -5.11 -0.67
N SER A 99 18.02 -6.10 -1.21
CA SER A 99 18.63 -7.20 -1.94
C SER A 99 17.69 -7.90 -2.92
N GLN A 100 18.24 -8.22 -4.10
CA GLN A 100 17.55 -9.07 -5.08
C GLN A 100 17.16 -10.46 -4.53
N MET A 101 17.84 -10.95 -3.47
CA MET A 101 17.51 -12.23 -2.82
C MET A 101 16.06 -12.27 -2.38
N PHE A 102 15.54 -11.15 -1.85
CA PHE A 102 14.16 -11.07 -1.38
C PHE A 102 13.16 -11.28 -2.53
N GLY A 103 13.26 -10.52 -3.60
CA GLY A 103 12.34 -10.64 -4.74
C GLY A 103 12.46 -11.98 -5.47
N GLU A 104 13.67 -12.54 -5.59
CA GLU A 104 13.89 -13.88 -6.14
C GLU A 104 13.18 -14.95 -5.31
N LEU A 105 13.24 -14.89 -3.97
CA LEU A 105 12.58 -15.86 -3.09
C LEU A 105 11.05 -15.70 -3.05
N VAL A 106 10.54 -14.47 -3.12
CA VAL A 106 9.09 -14.27 -3.35
C VAL A 106 8.66 -14.92 -4.66
N GLY A 107 9.44 -14.77 -5.73
CA GLY A 107 9.20 -15.45 -7.00
C GLY A 107 9.23 -16.98 -6.87
N VAL A 108 10.20 -17.54 -6.14
CA VAL A 108 10.29 -18.97 -5.84
C VAL A 108 9.04 -19.44 -5.09
N TRP A 109 8.60 -18.68 -4.08
CA TRP A 109 7.37 -18.99 -3.34
C TRP A 109 6.16 -19.06 -4.27
N VAL A 110 5.99 -18.11 -5.18
CA VAL A 110 4.89 -18.15 -6.19
C VAL A 110 4.95 -19.40 -7.04
N ILE A 111 6.14 -19.82 -7.49
CA ILE A 111 6.32 -21.06 -8.26
C ILE A 111 5.91 -22.28 -7.42
N THR A 112 6.28 -22.34 -6.13
CA THR A 112 5.87 -23.45 -5.24
C THR A 112 4.36 -23.52 -5.09
N GLN A 113 3.67 -22.38 -4.96
CA GLN A 113 2.21 -22.34 -4.89
C GLN A 113 1.55 -22.78 -6.21
N TRP A 114 2.08 -22.36 -7.35
CA TRP A 114 1.62 -22.81 -8.64
C TRP A 114 1.79 -24.34 -8.81
N MET A 115 2.92 -24.89 -8.35
CA MET A 115 3.16 -26.36 -8.39
C MET A 115 2.19 -27.11 -7.48
N ALA A 116 2.01 -26.64 -6.23
CA ALA A 116 1.12 -27.26 -5.24
C ALA A 116 -0.35 -27.28 -5.68
N GLN A 117 -0.75 -26.36 -6.56
CA GLN A 117 -2.12 -26.24 -7.09
C GLN A 117 -2.32 -26.90 -8.46
N GLY A 118 -1.43 -27.84 -8.85
CA GLY A 118 -1.58 -28.60 -10.08
C GLY A 118 -1.17 -27.86 -11.36
N LYS A 119 -0.36 -26.82 -11.23
CA LYS A 119 0.22 -26.06 -12.36
C LYS A 119 -0.84 -25.42 -13.27
N PRO A 120 -1.73 -24.58 -12.73
CA PRO A 120 -2.77 -23.94 -13.53
C PRO A 120 -2.18 -23.20 -14.74
N GLN A 121 -2.89 -23.23 -15.85
CA GLN A 121 -2.57 -22.45 -17.05
C GLN A 121 -3.27 -21.08 -16.96
N ASN A 122 -2.81 -20.12 -17.75
CA ASN A 122 -3.35 -18.75 -17.77
C ASN A 122 -3.28 -18.08 -16.39
N VAL A 123 -2.07 -17.80 -15.98
CA VAL A 123 -1.75 -17.16 -14.69
C VAL A 123 -1.61 -15.66 -14.84
N ARG A 124 -2.22 -14.90 -13.95
CA ARG A 124 -2.00 -13.45 -13.77
C ARG A 124 -1.17 -13.20 -12.53
N LEU A 125 -0.16 -12.34 -12.67
CA LEU A 125 0.57 -11.81 -11.55
C LEU A 125 0.00 -10.45 -11.17
N ILE A 126 -0.24 -10.20 -9.88
CA ILE A 126 -0.74 -8.92 -9.39
C ILE A 126 0.19 -8.45 -8.27
N GLU A 127 0.66 -7.20 -8.34
CA GLU A 127 1.37 -6.56 -7.23
C GLU A 127 0.62 -5.31 -6.80
N LEU A 128 0.35 -5.20 -5.50
CA LEU A 128 -0.30 -4.04 -4.88
C LEU A 128 0.77 -3.10 -4.32
N GLY A 129 0.76 -1.83 -4.73
CA GLY A 129 1.74 -0.85 -4.29
C GLY A 129 3.18 -1.24 -4.68
N PRO A 130 3.51 -1.43 -5.96
CA PRO A 130 4.81 -1.97 -6.39
C PRO A 130 5.98 -1.02 -6.13
N GLY A 131 5.78 0.14 -5.53
CA GLY A 131 6.80 1.13 -5.27
C GLY A 131 7.56 1.51 -6.55
N ARG A 132 8.86 1.26 -6.61
CA ARG A 132 9.66 1.48 -7.84
C ARG A 132 9.56 0.33 -8.84
N GLY A 133 8.92 -0.80 -8.47
CA GLY A 133 8.81 -2.01 -9.30
C GLY A 133 9.98 -2.97 -9.13
N THR A 134 10.78 -2.82 -8.07
CA THR A 134 11.97 -3.65 -7.83
C THR A 134 11.59 -5.09 -7.53
N LEU A 135 10.55 -5.32 -6.72
CA LEU A 135 10.09 -6.66 -6.36
C LEU A 135 9.63 -7.45 -7.59
N ILE A 136 8.70 -6.91 -8.37
CA ILE A 136 8.22 -7.60 -9.58
C ILE A 136 9.34 -7.82 -10.59
N ARG A 137 10.28 -6.87 -10.75
CA ARG A 137 11.47 -7.04 -11.61
C ARG A 137 12.26 -8.28 -11.22
N ASP A 138 12.55 -8.45 -9.93
CA ASP A 138 13.39 -9.54 -9.44
C ASP A 138 12.65 -10.88 -9.49
N MET A 139 11.33 -10.90 -9.23
CA MET A 139 10.46 -12.05 -9.47
C MET A 139 10.48 -12.46 -10.95
N LEU A 140 10.27 -11.52 -11.87
CA LEU A 140 10.26 -11.80 -13.31
C LEU A 140 11.62 -12.33 -13.80
N LYS A 141 12.72 -11.84 -13.22
CA LYS A 141 14.05 -12.38 -13.49
C LYS A 141 14.20 -13.82 -13.01
N ALA A 142 13.70 -14.14 -11.81
CA ALA A 142 13.72 -15.51 -11.29
C ALA A 142 12.90 -16.47 -12.17
N PHE A 143 11.74 -16.02 -12.67
CA PHE A 143 10.88 -16.82 -13.55
C PHE A 143 11.53 -17.17 -14.90
N GLN A 144 12.53 -16.39 -15.36
CA GLN A 144 13.27 -16.75 -16.56
C GLN A 144 14.00 -18.10 -16.41
N SER A 145 14.39 -18.45 -15.20
CA SER A 145 15.03 -19.74 -14.89
C SER A 145 14.06 -20.92 -14.79
N PHE A 146 12.74 -20.64 -14.85
CA PHE A 146 11.70 -21.66 -14.72
C PHE A 146 10.64 -21.56 -15.84
N PRO A 147 10.98 -21.91 -17.08
CA PRO A 147 10.11 -21.79 -18.26
C PRO A 147 8.72 -22.43 -18.10
N PRO A 148 8.55 -23.58 -17.40
CA PRO A 148 7.22 -24.16 -17.23
C PRO A 148 6.20 -23.25 -16.57
N PHE A 149 6.61 -22.43 -15.56
CA PHE A 149 5.76 -21.42 -14.94
C PHE A 149 5.68 -20.15 -15.79
N LYS A 150 6.83 -19.64 -16.25
CA LYS A 150 6.89 -18.43 -17.05
C LYS A 150 5.89 -18.45 -18.22
N ASN A 151 5.81 -19.58 -18.92
CA ASN A 151 4.97 -19.73 -20.12
C ASN A 151 3.46 -19.78 -19.78
N THR A 152 3.07 -19.91 -18.52
CA THR A 152 1.67 -19.83 -18.09
C THR A 152 1.22 -18.40 -17.78
N ILE A 153 2.16 -17.44 -17.64
CA ILE A 153 1.85 -16.05 -17.31
C ILE A 153 1.26 -15.36 -18.53
N VAL A 154 -0.01 -14.98 -18.43
CA VAL A 154 -0.71 -14.27 -19.51
C VAL A 154 -0.55 -12.76 -19.42
N ASP A 155 -0.50 -12.19 -18.22
CA ASP A 155 -0.27 -10.78 -17.98
C ASP A 155 0.19 -10.47 -16.55
N ILE A 156 0.58 -9.21 -16.35
CA ILE A 156 0.99 -8.63 -15.08
C ILE A 156 0.12 -7.40 -14.82
N CYS A 157 -0.49 -7.33 -13.65
CA CYS A 157 -1.26 -6.18 -13.19
C CYS A 157 -0.53 -5.49 -12.04
N LEU A 158 -0.22 -4.21 -12.19
CA LEU A 158 0.34 -3.38 -11.13
C LEU A 158 -0.72 -2.42 -10.62
N VAL A 159 -1.03 -2.48 -9.32
CA VAL A 159 -2.01 -1.60 -8.70
C VAL A 159 -1.27 -0.44 -8.05
N GLU A 160 -1.28 0.71 -8.72
CA GLU A 160 -0.55 1.91 -8.35
C GLU A 160 -1.38 3.16 -8.62
N ALA A 161 -1.61 3.97 -7.60
CA ALA A 161 -2.38 5.21 -7.73
C ALA A 161 -1.53 6.39 -8.25
N SER A 162 -0.22 6.39 -7.96
CA SER A 162 0.70 7.48 -8.31
C SER A 162 1.12 7.45 -9.79
N PRO A 163 0.80 8.48 -10.59
CA PRO A 163 1.28 8.58 -11.98
C PRO A 163 2.82 8.65 -12.06
N THR A 164 3.46 9.26 -11.08
CA THR A 164 4.92 9.37 -10.99
C THR A 164 5.55 8.00 -10.81
N LEU A 165 5.04 7.20 -9.89
CA LEU A 165 5.53 5.84 -9.65
C LEU A 165 5.23 4.92 -10.85
N ARG A 166 4.06 5.00 -11.49
CA ARG A 166 3.79 4.27 -12.74
C ARG A 166 4.86 4.54 -13.81
N THR A 167 5.25 5.80 -13.97
CA THR A 167 6.31 6.19 -14.93
C THR A 167 7.67 5.58 -14.53
N THR A 168 8.01 5.57 -13.25
CA THR A 168 9.23 4.95 -12.73
C THR A 168 9.22 3.44 -12.94
N GLN A 169 8.12 2.77 -12.61
CA GLN A 169 7.91 1.33 -12.83
C GLN A 169 8.03 0.98 -14.32
N HIS A 170 7.39 1.76 -15.18
CA HIS A 170 7.48 1.55 -16.64
C HIS A 170 8.93 1.60 -17.14
N ARG A 171 9.72 2.60 -16.75
CA ARG A 171 11.14 2.72 -17.13
C ARG A 171 11.97 1.53 -16.65
N LEU A 172 11.64 0.98 -15.48
CA LEU A 172 12.35 -0.17 -14.92
C LEU A 172 11.98 -1.48 -15.62
N LEU A 173 10.70 -1.66 -15.96
CA LEU A 173 10.12 -2.95 -16.36
C LEU A 173 10.00 -3.13 -17.88
N CYS A 174 9.92 -2.06 -18.65
CA CYS A 174 9.59 -2.08 -20.07
C CYS A 174 10.67 -1.39 -20.92
N ASP A 175 10.83 -1.84 -22.15
CA ASP A 175 11.70 -1.22 -23.14
C ASP A 175 10.90 -0.49 -24.24
N SER A 176 9.60 -0.81 -24.40
CA SER A 176 8.67 -0.16 -25.33
C SER A 176 7.97 1.03 -24.69
N ALA A 177 7.52 1.98 -25.51
CA ALA A 177 6.70 3.09 -25.02
C ALA A 177 5.37 2.58 -24.42
N PRO A 178 4.82 3.24 -23.39
CA PRO A 178 3.52 2.89 -22.85
C PRO A 178 2.41 3.29 -23.84
N THR A 179 1.30 2.55 -23.79
CA THR A 179 0.05 2.89 -24.45
C THR A 179 -0.96 3.28 -23.38
N GLU A 180 -1.61 4.41 -23.53
CA GLU A 180 -2.71 4.83 -22.65
C GLU A 180 -4.04 4.59 -23.36
N THR A 181 -4.93 3.82 -22.75
CA THR A 181 -6.25 3.51 -23.28
C THR A 181 -7.27 3.55 -22.12
N GLU A 182 -8.33 4.32 -22.27
CA GLU A 182 -9.46 4.40 -21.31
C GLU A 182 -9.06 4.62 -19.84
N GLY A 183 -7.96 5.34 -19.60
CA GLY A 183 -7.44 5.62 -18.26
C GLY A 183 -6.49 4.57 -17.69
N PHE A 184 -6.18 3.52 -18.45
CA PHE A 184 -5.17 2.53 -18.10
C PHE A 184 -3.88 2.76 -18.90
N MET A 185 -2.74 2.61 -18.22
CA MET A 185 -1.43 2.55 -18.86
C MET A 185 -1.09 1.07 -19.08
N SER A 186 -0.66 0.71 -20.29
CA SER A 186 -0.24 -0.64 -20.62
C SER A 186 1.06 -0.64 -21.44
N SER A 187 1.80 -1.73 -21.37
CA SER A 187 3.05 -1.92 -22.12
C SER A 187 3.40 -3.41 -22.21
N THR A 188 4.58 -3.72 -22.72
CA THR A 188 5.17 -5.06 -22.68
C THR A 188 6.41 -5.04 -21.80
N SER A 189 6.51 -5.97 -20.85
CA SER A 189 7.69 -6.11 -20.02
C SER A 189 8.92 -6.52 -20.85
N ARG A 190 10.13 -6.25 -20.33
CA ARG A 190 11.41 -6.68 -20.93
C ARG A 190 11.50 -8.18 -21.20
N TYR A 191 10.64 -8.96 -20.56
CA TYR A 191 10.57 -10.41 -20.70
C TYR A 191 9.43 -10.89 -21.61
N GLY A 192 8.78 -9.95 -22.33
CA GLY A 192 7.76 -10.23 -23.35
C GLY A 192 6.35 -10.44 -22.82
N MET A 193 6.09 -10.25 -21.51
CA MET A 193 4.76 -10.38 -20.92
C MET A 193 4.01 -9.03 -20.95
N PRO A 194 2.71 -9.00 -21.30
CA PRO A 194 1.87 -7.82 -21.15
C PRO A 194 1.85 -7.32 -19.69
N ILE A 195 1.88 -6.00 -19.51
CA ILE A 195 1.82 -5.37 -18.20
C ILE A 195 0.84 -4.19 -18.26
N THR A 196 -0.04 -4.09 -17.26
CA THR A 196 -1.06 -3.04 -17.18
C THR A 196 -1.10 -2.46 -15.76
N TRP A 197 -1.22 -1.13 -15.68
CA TRP A 197 -1.35 -0.38 -14.43
C TRP A 197 -2.79 0.01 -14.16
N TYR A 198 -3.28 -0.30 -12.96
CA TYR A 198 -4.61 0.02 -12.47
C TYR A 198 -4.52 0.98 -11.29
N ALA A 199 -5.52 1.83 -11.07
CA ALA A 199 -5.55 2.72 -9.91
C ALA A 199 -5.95 1.99 -8.63
N ASN A 200 -6.77 0.94 -8.77
CA ASN A 200 -7.19 0.11 -7.64
C ASN A 200 -7.36 -1.36 -8.06
N LEU A 201 -7.32 -2.27 -7.08
CA LEU A 201 -7.40 -3.71 -7.32
C LEU A 201 -8.71 -4.13 -8.01
N LYS A 202 -9.83 -3.44 -7.75
CA LYS A 202 -11.15 -3.79 -8.32
C LYS A 202 -11.23 -3.59 -9.82
N GLU A 203 -10.34 -2.78 -10.40
CA GLU A 203 -10.25 -2.55 -11.84
C GLU A 203 -9.50 -3.67 -12.57
N ALA A 204 -8.62 -4.41 -11.87
CA ALA A 204 -7.89 -5.52 -12.45
C ALA A 204 -8.85 -6.68 -12.77
N PRO A 205 -8.73 -7.34 -13.95
CA PRO A 205 -9.61 -8.44 -14.33
C PRO A 205 -9.54 -9.64 -13.35
N ARG A 206 -10.60 -10.47 -13.33
CA ARG A 206 -10.76 -11.63 -12.43
C ARG A 206 -10.92 -12.96 -13.16
N ASP A 207 -10.65 -13.02 -14.44
CA ASP A 207 -10.99 -14.08 -15.37
C ASP A 207 -10.02 -15.26 -15.39
N VAL A 208 -8.88 -15.15 -14.70
CA VAL A 208 -7.83 -16.18 -14.65
C VAL A 208 -7.23 -16.33 -13.25
N THR A 209 -6.52 -17.45 -13.03
CA THR A 209 -5.79 -17.71 -11.79
C THR A 209 -4.84 -16.57 -11.46
N SER A 210 -4.95 -15.99 -10.26
CA SER A 210 -4.15 -14.84 -9.84
C SER A 210 -3.21 -15.21 -8.70
N PHE A 211 -1.91 -14.85 -8.85
CA PHE A 211 -0.96 -14.81 -7.76
C PHE A 211 -0.71 -13.35 -7.40
N ILE A 212 -1.03 -12.99 -6.17
CA ILE A 212 -1.14 -11.59 -5.71
C ILE A 212 -0.11 -11.34 -4.62
N ILE A 213 0.67 -10.27 -4.76
CA ILE A 213 1.67 -9.86 -3.76
C ILE A 213 1.30 -8.47 -3.24
N ALA A 214 1.29 -8.32 -1.93
CA ALA A 214 1.16 -7.06 -1.23
C ALA A 214 2.33 -6.93 -0.25
N HIS A 215 3.31 -6.09 -0.57
CA HIS A 215 4.51 -5.88 0.21
C HIS A 215 4.58 -4.40 0.62
N GLU A 216 4.58 -4.13 1.94
CA GLU A 216 4.53 -2.75 2.47
C GLU A 216 3.39 -1.94 1.80
N PHE A 217 2.19 -2.51 1.83
CA PHE A 217 0.99 -1.93 1.23
C PHE A 217 -0.10 -1.62 2.24
N PHE A 218 -0.30 -2.52 3.22
CA PHE A 218 -1.36 -2.40 4.20
C PHE A 218 -1.06 -1.36 5.27
N ASP A 219 0.20 -1.11 5.58
CA ASP A 219 0.68 -0.11 6.56
C ASP A 219 0.35 1.33 6.16
N ALA A 220 0.27 1.60 4.84
CA ALA A 220 -0.13 2.89 4.29
C ALA A 220 -1.66 3.09 4.21
N LEU A 221 -2.46 2.03 4.44
CA LEU A 221 -3.92 2.14 4.39
C LEU A 221 -4.46 2.89 5.62
N PRO A 222 -5.47 3.76 5.41
CA PRO A 222 -6.01 4.60 6.47
C PRO A 222 -6.55 3.82 7.67
N ILE A 223 -6.22 4.26 8.87
CA ILE A 223 -6.71 3.71 10.13
C ILE A 223 -7.67 4.66 10.83
N HIS A 224 -8.62 4.11 11.57
CA HIS A 224 -9.37 4.80 12.61
C HIS A 224 -8.81 4.41 13.96
N GLN A 225 -8.75 5.38 14.88
CA GLN A 225 -8.35 5.14 16.27
C GLN A 225 -9.54 5.33 17.20
N TYR A 226 -9.66 4.45 18.19
CA TYR A 226 -10.74 4.50 19.18
C TYR A 226 -10.20 4.32 20.59
N GLU A 227 -10.88 4.99 21.56
CA GLU A 227 -10.62 4.87 22.98
C GLU A 227 -11.90 4.43 23.69
N HIS A 228 -11.80 3.40 24.54
CA HIS A 228 -12.91 2.88 25.33
C HIS A 228 -13.04 3.67 26.64
N THR A 229 -13.97 4.60 26.69
CA THR A 229 -14.23 5.42 27.87
C THR A 229 -15.33 4.79 28.76
N GLN A 230 -15.54 5.34 29.96
CA GLN A 230 -16.65 4.93 30.83
C GLN A 230 -18.04 5.08 30.17
N ASN A 231 -18.16 5.96 29.17
CA ASN A 231 -19.37 6.18 28.37
C ASN A 231 -19.38 5.43 27.04
N GLY A 232 -18.57 4.35 26.91
CA GLY A 232 -18.39 3.55 25.69
C GLY A 232 -17.31 4.09 24.77
N TRP A 233 -17.20 3.48 23.58
CA TRP A 233 -16.19 3.81 22.60
C TRP A 233 -16.32 5.24 22.05
N ARG A 234 -15.20 5.92 21.95
CA ARG A 234 -15.05 7.25 21.34
C ARG A 234 -14.02 7.19 20.23
N GLU A 235 -14.27 7.94 19.17
CA GLU A 235 -13.32 8.07 18.08
C GLU A 235 -12.26 9.11 18.43
N VAL A 236 -11.02 8.79 18.15
CA VAL A 236 -9.88 9.70 18.23
C VAL A 236 -9.75 10.39 16.88
N MET A 237 -9.74 11.70 16.87
CA MET A 237 -9.77 12.52 15.68
C MET A 237 -8.52 13.41 15.62
N VAL A 238 -8.24 13.95 14.45
CA VAL A 238 -7.23 14.98 14.25
C VAL A 238 -7.90 16.35 14.32
N ASP A 239 -7.42 17.17 15.23
CA ASP A 239 -7.80 18.58 15.38
C ASP A 239 -6.57 19.46 15.20
N TYR A 240 -6.73 20.78 15.20
CA TYR A 240 -5.61 21.70 15.13
C TYR A 240 -5.78 22.86 16.13
N SER A 241 -4.67 23.36 16.64
CA SER A 241 -4.63 24.58 17.45
C SER A 241 -3.81 25.65 16.74
N VAL A 242 -4.37 26.85 16.67
CA VAL A 242 -3.58 28.04 16.35
C VAL A 242 -2.85 28.45 17.63
N PRO A 243 -1.52 28.66 17.61
CA PRO A 243 -0.84 29.19 18.78
C PRO A 243 -1.52 30.49 19.22
N GLN A 244 -2.11 30.48 20.42
CA GLN A 244 -2.65 31.73 20.97
C GLN A 244 -1.49 32.69 21.15
N VAL A 245 -1.49 33.76 20.38
CA VAL A 245 -0.61 34.88 20.63
C VAL A 245 -1.02 35.45 22.01
N ALA A 246 -0.31 35.01 23.04
CA ALA A 246 -0.36 35.77 24.28
C ALA A 246 0.04 37.21 23.90
N THR A 247 -0.89 38.13 23.99
CA THR A 247 -0.62 39.55 23.80
C THR A 247 0.39 39.98 24.88
N PRO A 248 1.69 40.05 24.58
CA PRO A 248 2.61 40.69 25.51
C PRO A 248 2.51 42.18 25.26
N LEU A 249 2.51 42.94 26.31
CA LEU A 249 2.94 44.33 26.21
C LEU A 249 4.31 44.35 25.53
N SER A 250 4.32 44.55 24.21
CA SER A 250 5.55 44.61 23.42
C SER A 250 6.22 45.92 23.69
N LEU A 251 7.45 45.85 24.17
CA LEU A 251 8.37 46.98 24.14
C LEU A 251 8.68 47.33 22.66
N PRO A 252 8.71 48.61 22.27
CA PRO A 252 8.99 49.01 20.90
C PRO A 252 10.40 48.56 20.48
N GLY A 253 10.50 47.78 19.40
CA GLY A 253 11.77 47.41 18.77
C GLY A 253 12.09 45.92 18.62
N GLN A 254 11.21 44.98 19.05
CA GLN A 254 11.40 43.54 18.80
C GLN A 254 10.41 43.04 17.76
N THR A 255 10.86 42.86 16.52
CA THR A 255 10.17 42.06 15.51
C THR A 255 10.39 40.59 15.84
N ARG A 256 9.40 39.93 16.48
CA ARG A 256 9.35 38.48 16.58
C ARG A 256 8.67 37.93 15.34
N SER A 257 9.36 37.11 14.55
CA SER A 257 8.74 36.29 13.55
C SER A 257 7.96 35.18 14.27
N PHE A 258 6.64 35.27 14.28
CA PHE A 258 5.78 34.19 14.75
C PHE A 258 5.61 33.19 13.61
N ASP A 259 6.04 31.95 13.83
CA ASP A 259 5.74 30.84 12.94
C ASP A 259 4.30 30.40 13.27
N GLU A 260 3.32 30.99 12.60
CA GLU A 260 1.88 30.77 12.81
C GLU A 260 1.38 29.47 12.16
N LYS A 261 2.23 28.45 12.03
CA LYS A 261 1.81 27.18 11.45
C LYS A 261 0.78 26.49 12.36
N PRO A 262 -0.32 25.98 11.78
CA PRO A 262 -1.28 25.18 12.53
C PRO A 262 -0.59 23.96 13.14
N LYS A 263 -0.85 23.70 14.42
CA LYS A 263 -0.36 22.51 15.12
C LYS A 263 -1.47 21.46 15.17
N PHE A 264 -1.32 20.39 14.40
CA PHE A 264 -2.25 19.28 14.43
C PHE A 264 -1.97 18.37 15.64
N HIS A 265 -3.02 17.80 16.20
CA HIS A 265 -2.93 16.90 17.35
C HIS A 265 -4.14 15.96 17.39
N LEU A 266 -4.01 14.87 18.16
CA LEU A 266 -5.13 13.96 18.40
C LEU A 266 -6.03 14.51 19.49
N THR A 267 -7.35 14.33 19.31
CA THR A 267 -8.39 14.64 20.29
C THR A 267 -9.40 13.51 20.37
N VAL A 268 -9.87 13.18 21.57
CA VAL A 268 -10.95 12.20 21.78
C VAL A 268 -12.28 12.95 21.77
N LEU A 269 -13.20 12.54 20.89
CA LEU A 269 -14.51 13.18 20.84
C LEU A 269 -15.32 12.89 22.12
N PRO A 270 -16.04 13.88 22.67
CA PRO A 270 -16.86 13.68 23.87
C PRO A 270 -18.15 12.90 23.61
N TYR A 271 -18.49 12.63 22.35
CA TYR A 271 -19.68 11.92 21.91
C TYR A 271 -19.34 10.76 20.98
N SER A 272 -20.28 9.81 20.80
CA SER A 272 -20.13 8.70 19.89
C SER A 272 -20.38 9.12 18.43
N THR A 273 -19.51 8.70 17.52
CA THR A 273 -19.71 8.79 16.06
C THR A 273 -20.36 7.52 15.52
N PRO A 274 -20.90 7.51 14.30
CA PRO A 274 -21.29 6.27 13.64
C PRO A 274 -20.14 5.26 13.56
N SER A 275 -18.92 5.73 13.30
CA SER A 275 -17.70 4.91 13.23
C SER A 275 -17.39 4.26 14.59
N SER A 276 -17.42 5.01 15.71
CA SER A 276 -17.14 4.47 17.05
C SER A 276 -18.21 3.49 17.56
N LYS A 277 -19.40 3.47 16.94
CA LYS A 277 -20.46 2.49 17.23
C LYS A 277 -20.31 1.20 16.42
N VAL A 278 -19.71 1.25 15.23
CA VAL A 278 -19.62 0.11 14.31
C VAL A 278 -18.25 -0.56 14.40
N GLY A 279 -17.17 0.21 14.34
CA GLY A 279 -15.80 -0.32 14.30
C GLY A 279 -15.47 -1.25 15.48
N PRO A 280 -15.57 -0.78 16.74
CA PRO A 280 -15.30 -1.63 17.91
C PRO A 280 -16.28 -2.80 18.07
N GLU A 281 -17.49 -2.71 17.51
CA GLU A 281 -18.47 -3.78 17.50
C GLU A 281 -18.27 -4.84 16.40
N SER A 282 -17.35 -4.59 15.46
CA SER A 282 -17.11 -5.46 14.30
C SER A 282 -16.45 -6.80 14.65
N SER A 283 -15.77 -6.90 15.79
CA SER A 283 -15.05 -8.11 16.21
C SER A 283 -15.22 -8.41 17.69
N PRO A 284 -15.40 -9.69 18.08
CA PRO A 284 -15.35 -10.11 19.49
C PRO A 284 -14.01 -9.74 20.19
N ARG A 285 -12.91 -9.55 19.44
CA ARG A 285 -11.61 -9.13 19.97
C ARG A 285 -11.71 -7.75 20.62
N TYR A 286 -12.44 -6.83 20.00
CA TYR A 286 -12.58 -5.46 20.45
C TYR A 286 -13.64 -5.31 21.56
N LYS A 287 -14.76 -6.05 21.46
CA LYS A 287 -15.88 -5.99 22.42
C LYS A 287 -15.50 -6.36 23.85
N LYS A 288 -14.48 -7.21 24.02
CA LYS A 288 -14.04 -7.71 25.34
C LYS A 288 -13.02 -6.81 26.01
N LEU A 289 -12.58 -5.74 25.36
CA LEU A 289 -11.56 -4.86 25.89
C LEU A 289 -12.12 -3.99 27.04
N PRO A 290 -11.36 -3.82 28.13
CA PRO A 290 -11.77 -3.01 29.27
C PRO A 290 -11.82 -1.52 28.92
N VAL A 291 -12.42 -0.72 29.82
CA VAL A 291 -12.32 0.75 29.78
C VAL A 291 -10.84 1.14 29.80
N ASP A 292 -10.50 2.27 29.18
CA ASP A 292 -9.17 2.82 28.93
C ASP A 292 -8.36 2.08 27.84
N SER A 293 -8.93 1.05 27.20
CA SER A 293 -8.32 0.42 26.04
C SER A 293 -8.37 1.34 24.83
N LYS A 294 -7.31 1.23 24.00
CA LYS A 294 -7.23 1.88 22.68
C LYS A 294 -7.08 0.82 21.60
N ILE A 295 -7.61 1.11 20.42
CA ILE A 295 -7.49 0.22 19.25
C ILE A 295 -7.32 1.04 17.97
N GLU A 296 -6.67 0.41 16.99
CA GLU A 296 -6.58 0.89 15.62
C GLU A 296 -7.27 -0.11 14.69
N ILE A 297 -8.11 0.43 13.80
CA ILE A 297 -8.89 -0.37 12.85
C ILE A 297 -8.76 0.25 11.47
N SER A 298 -8.44 -0.56 10.45
CA SER A 298 -8.45 -0.16 9.05
C SER A 298 -9.54 -0.92 8.28
N PRO A 299 -10.70 -0.32 8.05
CA PRO A 299 -11.75 -0.93 7.22
C PRO A 299 -11.29 -1.17 5.77
N GLU A 300 -10.44 -0.28 5.23
CA GLU A 300 -9.86 -0.46 3.90
C GLU A 300 -8.99 -1.71 3.81
N SER A 301 -8.21 -2.00 4.85
CA SER A 301 -7.42 -3.24 4.94
C SER A 301 -8.31 -4.48 4.91
N TRP A 302 -9.46 -4.42 5.59
CA TRP A 302 -10.45 -5.51 5.57
C TRP A 302 -11.07 -5.69 4.19
N ASP A 303 -11.43 -4.59 3.51
CA ASP A 303 -11.99 -4.64 2.15
C ASP A 303 -10.99 -5.24 1.16
N ILE A 304 -9.72 -4.90 1.26
CA ILE A 304 -8.66 -5.49 0.43
C ILE A 304 -8.46 -6.97 0.77
N ALA A 305 -8.36 -7.35 2.05
CA ALA A 305 -8.21 -8.76 2.44
C ALA A 305 -9.37 -9.62 1.94
N LYS A 306 -10.61 -9.10 2.01
CA LYS A 306 -11.80 -9.72 1.45
C LYS A 306 -11.72 -9.86 -0.08
N GLU A 307 -11.30 -8.81 -0.77
CA GLU A 307 -11.10 -8.81 -2.21
C GLU A 307 -10.06 -9.86 -2.64
N LEU A 308 -8.94 -9.98 -1.89
CA LEU A 308 -7.92 -11.02 -2.13
C LEU A 308 -8.51 -12.42 -1.98
N ALA A 309 -9.26 -12.66 -0.90
CA ALA A 309 -9.90 -13.95 -0.64
C ALA A 309 -10.93 -14.30 -1.73
N GLN A 310 -11.75 -13.35 -2.16
CA GLN A 310 -12.74 -13.55 -3.23
C GLN A 310 -12.07 -13.89 -4.56
N ARG A 311 -10.99 -13.21 -4.96
CA ARG A 311 -10.27 -13.49 -6.21
C ARG A 311 -9.70 -14.89 -6.27
N ILE A 312 -9.21 -15.41 -5.14
CA ILE A 312 -8.70 -16.79 -5.03
C ILE A 312 -9.86 -17.77 -5.11
N SER A 313 -11.02 -17.47 -4.52
CA SER A 313 -12.17 -18.36 -4.49
C SER A 313 -13.05 -18.32 -5.74
N GLU A 314 -13.06 -17.24 -6.51
CA GLU A 314 -13.85 -17.11 -7.75
C GLU A 314 -13.44 -18.09 -8.85
N GLN A 315 -12.23 -18.64 -8.78
CA GLN A 315 -11.74 -19.66 -9.73
C GLN A 315 -12.27 -21.09 -9.43
N ILE A 316 -13.28 -21.21 -8.55
CA ILE A 316 -13.92 -22.49 -8.27
C ILE A 316 -14.75 -22.92 -9.49
N THR A 317 -14.39 -24.05 -10.09
CA THR A 317 -15.10 -24.65 -11.22
C THR A 317 -15.37 -26.12 -10.92
N PRO A 318 -16.25 -26.81 -11.69
CA PRO A 318 -16.45 -28.25 -11.55
C PRO A 318 -15.16 -29.07 -11.64
N ASN A 319 -14.17 -28.59 -12.41
CA ASN A 319 -12.87 -29.22 -12.60
C ASN A 319 -11.80 -28.73 -11.59
N SER A 320 -12.07 -27.66 -10.85
CA SER A 320 -11.22 -27.11 -9.78
C SER A 320 -12.10 -26.68 -8.61
N PRO A 321 -12.58 -27.64 -7.79
CA PRO A 321 -13.56 -27.36 -6.74
C PRO A 321 -12.98 -26.56 -5.56
N THR A 322 -11.66 -26.43 -5.47
CA THR A 322 -10.98 -25.69 -4.40
C THR A 322 -10.56 -24.28 -4.78
N GLY A 323 -10.83 -23.85 -6.03
CA GLY A 323 -10.26 -22.61 -6.57
C GLY A 323 -8.75 -22.72 -6.87
N THR A 324 -8.18 -21.65 -7.38
CA THR A 324 -6.74 -21.58 -7.71
C THR A 324 -6.22 -20.16 -7.48
N GLY A 325 -4.91 -20.05 -7.27
CA GLY A 325 -4.24 -18.80 -6.99
C GLY A 325 -3.84 -18.66 -5.52
N SER A 326 -3.13 -17.61 -5.19
CA SER A 326 -2.77 -17.28 -3.81
C SER A 326 -2.44 -15.82 -3.66
N ALA A 327 -2.52 -15.31 -2.42
CA ALA A 327 -2.03 -13.98 -2.07
C ALA A 327 -0.96 -14.10 -0.98
N LEU A 328 0.08 -13.27 -1.09
CA LEU A 328 1.15 -13.13 -0.11
C LEU A 328 1.15 -11.69 0.39
N VAL A 329 0.98 -11.51 1.68
CA VAL A 329 1.03 -10.22 2.38
C VAL A 329 2.31 -10.19 3.21
N ILE A 330 3.15 -9.20 2.99
CA ILE A 330 4.40 -8.98 3.73
C ILE A 330 4.38 -7.55 4.23
N ASP A 331 4.30 -7.37 5.54
CA ASP A 331 4.18 -6.06 6.14
C ASP A 331 4.63 -6.09 7.61
N TYR A 332 4.72 -4.96 8.27
CA TYR A 332 5.09 -4.91 9.68
C TYR A 332 3.88 -4.68 10.58
N GLY A 333 3.97 -5.29 11.77
CA GLY A 333 2.92 -5.23 12.78
C GLY A 333 2.95 -6.43 13.70
N PRO A 334 2.10 -6.45 14.72
CA PRO A 334 1.96 -7.58 15.64
C PRO A 334 1.25 -8.75 14.94
N ALA A 335 1.73 -9.98 15.21
CA ALA A 335 1.10 -11.19 14.66
C ALA A 335 -0.29 -11.45 15.26
N GLU A 336 -0.47 -11.20 16.56
CA GLU A 336 -1.67 -11.61 17.31
C GLU A 336 -2.37 -10.46 18.04
N THR A 337 -1.62 -9.46 18.51
CA THR A 337 -2.17 -8.36 19.29
C THR A 337 -2.83 -7.31 18.40
N ILE A 338 -3.67 -6.49 19.00
CA ILE A 338 -4.32 -5.37 18.31
C ILE A 338 -3.32 -4.21 18.29
N PRO A 339 -3.08 -3.54 17.14
CA PRO A 339 -2.26 -2.34 17.08
C PRO A 339 -2.83 -1.20 17.91
N VAL A 340 -1.95 -0.45 18.60
CA VAL A 340 -2.32 0.66 19.46
C VAL A 340 -1.29 1.78 19.37
N ASN A 341 -1.71 2.98 19.00
CA ASN A 341 -0.84 4.16 18.87
C ASN A 341 0.36 3.94 17.94
N THR A 342 0.13 3.26 16.82
CA THR A 342 1.21 2.89 15.90
C THR A 342 1.39 3.88 14.77
N LEU A 343 0.46 4.83 14.59
CA LEU A 343 0.57 5.88 13.58
C LEU A 343 1.86 6.69 13.76
N ARG A 344 2.67 6.73 12.72
CA ARG A 344 3.96 7.43 12.69
C ARG A 344 4.19 8.10 11.35
N GLY A 345 5.02 9.13 11.36
CA GLY A 345 5.60 9.72 10.16
C GLY A 345 7.02 9.23 9.95
N ILE A 346 7.43 9.07 8.70
CA ILE A 346 8.81 8.72 8.33
C ILE A 346 9.30 9.71 7.28
N LYS A 347 10.51 10.28 7.51
CA LYS A 347 11.15 11.24 6.63
C LYS A 347 12.67 11.13 6.78
N GLY A 348 13.38 10.99 5.66
CA GLY A 348 14.85 10.86 5.66
C GLY A 348 15.33 9.70 6.53
N HIS A 349 14.66 8.54 6.52
CA HIS A 349 14.95 7.35 7.31
C HIS A 349 14.79 7.53 8.84
N HIS A 350 14.10 8.57 9.29
CA HIS A 350 13.85 8.86 10.71
C HIS A 350 12.36 8.94 11.00
N PHE A 351 11.97 8.53 12.21
CA PHE A 351 10.63 8.77 12.70
C PHE A 351 10.44 10.26 13.00
N VAL A 352 9.35 10.80 12.47
CA VAL A 352 8.90 12.18 12.71
C VAL A 352 7.46 12.18 13.21
N SER A 353 7.02 13.30 13.76
CA SER A 353 5.61 13.43 14.12
C SER A 353 4.73 13.36 12.87
N PRO A 354 3.68 12.51 12.84
CA PRO A 354 2.76 12.45 11.72
C PRO A 354 1.97 13.75 11.52
N PHE A 355 1.99 14.64 12.51
CA PHE A 355 1.25 15.90 12.53
C PHE A 355 2.10 17.12 12.16
N GLU A 356 3.40 16.93 11.94
CA GLU A 356 4.30 17.99 11.50
C GLU A 356 4.35 18.02 9.98
N GLU A 357 4.10 19.20 9.39
CA GLU A 357 4.11 19.43 7.94
C GLU A 357 3.34 18.38 7.10
N PRO A 358 1.99 18.32 7.20
CA PRO A 358 1.16 17.34 6.48
C PRO A 358 1.52 17.20 4.99
N GLY A 359 1.64 15.99 4.50
CA GLY A 359 1.99 15.67 3.11
C GLY A 359 3.50 15.70 2.79
N THR A 360 4.38 15.94 3.79
CA THR A 360 5.84 15.95 3.57
C THR A 360 6.56 14.73 4.09
N ALA A 361 5.91 13.93 4.93
CA ALA A 361 6.39 12.65 5.45
C ALA A 361 5.45 11.53 5.02
N ASP A 362 5.97 10.33 4.91
CA ASP A 362 5.12 9.15 4.80
C ASP A 362 4.43 8.89 6.13
N LEU A 363 3.17 8.44 6.06
CA LEU A 363 2.40 8.04 7.23
C LEU A 363 2.10 6.56 7.16
N SER A 364 2.48 5.85 8.19
CA SER A 364 2.23 4.42 8.31
C SER A 364 1.71 4.02 9.69
N ALA A 365 1.05 2.87 9.74
CA ALA A 365 0.56 2.26 10.97
C ALA A 365 0.81 0.75 10.92
N ASP A 366 0.88 0.09 12.07
CA ASP A 366 1.04 -1.37 12.13
C ASP A 366 -0.19 -2.10 11.59
N VAL A 367 0.05 -3.18 10.87
CA VAL A 367 -1.00 -4.03 10.29
C VAL A 367 -1.57 -4.98 11.36
N ASP A 368 -2.89 -5.04 11.51
CA ASP A 368 -3.58 -6.05 12.32
C ASP A 368 -3.74 -7.36 11.50
N PHE A 369 -2.71 -8.20 11.50
CA PHE A 369 -2.72 -9.47 10.76
C PHE A 369 -3.84 -10.42 11.20
N THR A 370 -4.21 -10.42 12.49
CA THR A 370 -5.35 -11.22 12.97
C THR A 370 -6.67 -10.74 12.37
N ALA A 371 -6.86 -9.43 12.22
CA ALA A 371 -8.07 -8.90 11.58
C ALA A 371 -8.13 -9.28 10.10
N LEU A 372 -7.02 -9.17 9.36
CA LEU A 372 -6.94 -9.62 7.96
C LEU A 372 -7.32 -11.09 7.82
N LYS A 373 -6.74 -11.96 8.70
CA LYS A 373 -7.06 -13.39 8.73
C LYS A 373 -8.54 -13.65 8.95
N LEU A 374 -9.13 -13.04 9.99
CA LEU A 374 -10.53 -13.25 10.34
C LEU A 374 -11.48 -12.84 9.20
N VAL A 375 -11.20 -11.71 8.55
CA VAL A 375 -12.03 -11.21 7.45
C VAL A 375 -11.90 -12.11 6.21
N ALA A 376 -10.68 -12.52 5.84
CA ALA A 376 -10.47 -13.39 4.70
C ALA A 376 -11.10 -14.77 4.90
N GLU A 377 -10.99 -15.38 6.08
CA GLU A 377 -11.57 -16.69 6.39
C GLU A 377 -13.10 -16.69 6.43
N GLN A 378 -13.74 -15.52 6.67
CA GLN A 378 -15.20 -15.38 6.59
C GLN A 378 -15.75 -15.61 5.17
N GLU A 379 -14.95 -15.42 4.12
CA GLU A 379 -15.35 -15.76 2.74
C GLU A 379 -15.49 -17.29 2.52
N GLY A 380 -14.99 -18.10 3.45
CA GLY A 380 -15.28 -19.54 3.53
C GLY A 380 -14.47 -20.46 2.62
N HIS A 381 -13.84 -19.93 1.58
CA HIS A 381 -13.16 -20.73 0.53
C HIS A 381 -11.63 -20.62 0.57
N VAL A 382 -11.08 -19.81 1.45
CA VAL A 382 -9.64 -19.66 1.63
C VAL A 382 -9.19 -20.15 2.99
N ALA A 383 -7.93 -20.58 3.05
CA ALA A 383 -7.17 -20.81 4.27
C ALA A 383 -6.13 -19.71 4.39
N VAL A 384 -5.98 -19.17 5.60
CA VAL A 384 -4.99 -18.12 5.89
C VAL A 384 -3.89 -18.71 6.76
N HIS A 385 -2.64 -18.60 6.30
CA HIS A 385 -1.43 -19.12 6.93
C HIS A 385 -0.59 -17.95 7.48
N GLY A 386 -0.09 -18.10 8.69
CA GLY A 386 0.70 -17.03 9.37
C GLY A 386 -0.20 -16.19 10.29
N ALA A 387 0.25 -15.03 10.77
CA ALA A 387 1.49 -14.35 10.38
C ALA A 387 2.73 -15.01 10.99
N VAL A 388 3.77 -15.22 10.18
CA VAL A 388 5.09 -15.71 10.62
C VAL A 388 6.12 -14.60 10.50
N GLU A 389 7.23 -14.68 11.23
CA GLU A 389 8.32 -13.71 11.11
C GLU A 389 9.02 -13.82 9.75
N GLN A 390 9.37 -12.69 9.14
CA GLN A 390 10.02 -12.66 7.82
C GLN A 390 11.32 -13.45 7.80
N GLY A 391 12.13 -13.36 8.86
CA GLY A 391 13.40 -14.09 8.95
C GLY A 391 13.20 -15.60 8.86
N ASP A 392 12.21 -16.16 9.56
CA ASP A 392 11.89 -17.58 9.54
C ASP A 392 11.38 -18.02 8.17
N TRP A 393 10.49 -17.21 7.59
CA TRP A 393 9.94 -17.47 6.25
C TRP A 393 11.04 -17.47 5.16
N LEU A 394 11.95 -16.49 5.19
CA LEU A 394 13.07 -16.42 4.25
C LEU A 394 14.04 -17.59 4.43
N HIS A 395 14.29 -18.02 5.68
CA HIS A 395 15.12 -19.20 5.95
C HIS A 395 14.48 -20.47 5.40
N ALA A 396 13.17 -20.66 5.57
CA ALA A 396 12.46 -21.80 5.01
C ALA A 396 12.51 -21.84 3.47
N LEU A 397 12.63 -20.66 2.83
CA LEU A 397 12.83 -20.52 1.38
C LEU A 397 14.30 -20.65 0.94
N GLY A 398 15.24 -20.81 1.87
CA GLY A 398 16.64 -21.03 1.55
C GLY A 398 17.47 -19.78 1.30
N ILE A 399 17.15 -18.64 1.94
CA ILE A 399 17.88 -17.38 1.75
C ILE A 399 19.37 -17.52 2.06
N GLY A 400 19.78 -18.35 3.06
CA GLY A 400 21.18 -18.58 3.40
C GLY A 400 21.97 -19.26 2.27
N ALA A 401 21.38 -20.28 1.61
CA ALA A 401 21.97 -20.91 0.44
C ALA A 401 22.11 -19.91 -0.72
N ARG A 402 21.07 -19.08 -0.95
CA ARG A 402 21.11 -18.06 -2.00
C ARG A 402 22.18 -17.00 -1.73
N ALA A 403 22.31 -16.53 -0.49
CA ALA A 403 23.34 -15.59 -0.07
C ALA A 403 24.75 -16.15 -0.33
N THR A 404 24.97 -17.43 0.01
CA THR A 404 26.25 -18.13 -0.23
C THR A 404 26.58 -18.15 -1.73
N VAL A 405 25.63 -18.48 -2.59
CA VAL A 405 25.83 -18.48 -4.04
C VAL A 405 26.21 -17.09 -4.54
N LEU A 406 25.49 -16.05 -4.12
CA LEU A 406 25.78 -14.68 -4.52
C LEU A 406 27.12 -14.18 -4.00
N ALA A 407 27.47 -14.50 -2.75
CA ALA A 407 28.77 -14.14 -2.19
C ALA A 407 29.94 -14.81 -2.93
N ASN A 408 29.78 -16.07 -3.36
CA ASN A 408 30.79 -16.77 -4.14
C ASN A 408 30.99 -16.23 -5.56
N GLN A 409 29.99 -15.52 -6.09
CA GLN A 409 30.10 -14.81 -7.37
C GLN A 409 30.82 -13.46 -7.26
N GLN A 410 31.01 -12.95 -6.04
CA GLN A 410 31.73 -11.71 -5.82
C GLN A 410 33.24 -11.94 -5.87
N THR A 411 33.94 -11.08 -6.63
CA THR A 411 35.41 -11.15 -6.78
C THR A 411 36.14 -10.34 -5.72
N THR A 412 35.46 -9.44 -5.00
CA THR A 412 36.06 -8.57 -3.97
C THR A 412 35.53 -8.87 -2.58
N PRO A 413 36.34 -8.65 -1.52
CA PRO A 413 35.91 -8.79 -0.13
C PRO A 413 34.70 -7.87 0.18
N GLU A 414 34.69 -6.64 -0.32
CA GLU A 414 33.63 -5.65 -0.15
C GLU A 414 32.30 -6.14 -0.75
N GLY A 415 32.36 -6.80 -1.92
CA GLY A 415 31.19 -7.41 -2.54
C GLY A 415 30.59 -8.53 -1.68
N LYS A 416 31.45 -9.38 -1.08
CA LYS A 416 31.01 -10.44 -0.15
C LYS A 416 30.41 -9.86 1.14
N ASP A 417 31.04 -8.85 1.72
CA ASP A 417 30.57 -8.15 2.92
C ASP A 417 29.21 -7.48 2.68
N ARG A 418 29.03 -6.88 1.51
CA ARG A 418 27.74 -6.32 1.12
C ARG A 418 26.63 -7.38 1.12
N ILE A 419 26.83 -8.55 0.50
CA ILE A 419 25.84 -9.64 0.47
C ILE A 419 25.55 -10.12 1.91
N ALA A 420 26.57 -10.22 2.76
CA ALA A 420 26.36 -10.57 4.16
C ALA A 420 25.50 -9.53 4.91
N LYS A 421 25.78 -8.24 4.73
CA LYS A 421 24.98 -7.15 5.33
C LYS A 421 23.53 -7.15 4.83
N GLU A 422 23.31 -7.33 3.53
CA GLU A 422 21.98 -7.46 2.92
C GLU A 422 21.21 -8.63 3.53
N TYR A 423 21.85 -9.80 3.63
CA TYR A 423 21.27 -10.97 4.26
C TYR A 423 20.89 -10.70 5.74
N HIS A 424 21.83 -10.21 6.56
CA HIS A 424 21.57 -9.90 7.96
C HIS A 424 20.44 -8.89 8.14
N ARG A 425 20.39 -7.85 7.31
CA ARG A 425 19.32 -6.84 7.36
C ARG A 425 17.92 -7.44 7.14
N LEU A 426 17.80 -8.45 6.28
CA LEU A 426 16.52 -9.10 5.95
C LEU A 426 16.06 -10.11 7.01
N VAL A 427 17.00 -10.82 7.68
CA VAL A 427 16.65 -12.00 8.52
C VAL A 427 16.86 -11.81 10.01
N GLU A 428 17.75 -10.90 10.43
CA GLU A 428 18.08 -10.71 11.85
C GLU A 428 16.87 -10.19 12.64
N ARG A 429 16.80 -10.61 13.93
CA ARG A 429 15.69 -10.29 14.85
C ARG A 429 15.98 -9.09 15.75
N SER A 430 17.16 -8.53 15.70
CA SER A 430 17.65 -7.45 16.57
C SER A 430 18.30 -6.32 15.76
N GLY A 431 18.72 -5.26 16.42
CA GLY A 431 19.50 -4.18 15.79
C GLY A 431 18.77 -3.38 14.72
N GLY A 432 17.44 -3.33 14.76
CA GLY A 432 16.62 -2.64 13.76
C GLY A 432 16.51 -3.39 12.42
N ALA A 433 16.93 -4.67 12.37
CA ALA A 433 16.75 -5.54 11.21
C ALA A 433 15.28 -5.93 11.03
N MET A 434 14.93 -6.44 9.84
CA MET A 434 13.55 -6.64 9.41
C MET A 434 13.00 -8.01 9.79
N GLY A 435 13.87 -8.98 10.15
CA GLY A 435 13.49 -10.38 10.28
C GLY A 435 12.39 -10.68 11.30
N LYS A 436 12.29 -9.90 12.39
CA LYS A 436 11.25 -10.05 13.41
C LYS A 436 10.08 -9.07 13.21
N ILE A 437 10.36 -7.83 12.80
CA ILE A 437 9.39 -6.75 12.73
C ILE A 437 8.38 -7.03 11.62
N TYR A 438 8.87 -7.47 10.46
CA TYR A 438 8.05 -7.86 9.32
C TYR A 438 7.42 -9.22 9.53
N LYS A 439 6.18 -9.35 9.10
CA LYS A 439 5.40 -10.58 9.13
C LYS A 439 4.98 -10.96 7.73
N VAL A 440 4.88 -12.25 7.52
CA VAL A 440 4.42 -12.84 6.26
C VAL A 440 3.14 -13.62 6.51
N MET A 441 2.15 -13.40 5.68
CA MET A 441 0.86 -14.07 5.71
C MET A 441 0.49 -14.52 4.30
N ALA A 442 -0.03 -15.71 4.15
CA ALA A 442 -0.48 -16.24 2.86
C ALA A 442 -1.96 -16.61 2.88
N PHE A 443 -2.65 -16.32 1.77
CA PHE A 443 -4.02 -16.76 1.49
C PHE A 443 -3.93 -17.79 0.38
N THR A 444 -4.50 -18.97 0.59
CA THR A 444 -4.55 -20.06 -0.39
C THR A 444 -5.96 -20.64 -0.48
N PRO A 445 -6.34 -21.32 -1.56
CA PRO A 445 -7.59 -22.05 -1.61
C PRO A 445 -7.66 -23.08 -0.47
N ARG A 446 -8.81 -23.21 0.17
CA ARG A 446 -9.01 -24.19 1.24
C ARG A 446 -8.83 -25.60 0.69
N GLY A 447 -8.08 -26.44 1.42
CA GLY A 447 -7.79 -27.81 1.01
C GLY A 447 -6.51 -27.98 0.18
N THR A 448 -5.81 -26.89 -0.15
CA THR A 448 -4.46 -26.98 -0.70
C THR A 448 -3.44 -27.29 0.40
N PRO A 449 -2.27 -27.87 0.07
CA PRO A 449 -1.21 -28.10 1.04
C PRO A 449 -0.77 -26.81 1.73
N THR A 450 -0.32 -26.92 2.97
CA THR A 450 0.25 -25.79 3.70
C THR A 450 1.46 -25.24 2.94
N PRO A 451 1.52 -23.93 2.68
CA PRO A 451 2.61 -23.31 1.91
C PRO A 451 3.98 -23.46 2.60
N VAL A 452 5.03 -23.54 1.80
CA VAL A 452 6.41 -23.43 2.28
C VAL A 452 6.59 -22.12 3.05
N GLY A 453 7.27 -22.19 4.18
CA GLY A 453 7.47 -21.04 5.08
C GLY A 453 6.38 -20.87 6.14
N PHE A 454 5.31 -21.67 6.08
CA PHE A 454 4.20 -21.68 7.05
C PHE A 454 4.00 -23.04 7.75
N GLY A 455 5.04 -23.87 7.78
CA GLY A 455 5.02 -25.23 8.32
C GLY A 455 4.70 -26.30 7.28
N GLY A 456 4.57 -25.93 6.00
CA GLY A 456 4.46 -26.89 4.87
C GLY A 456 5.83 -27.43 4.45
N ASP A 457 5.87 -28.68 4.03
CA ASP A 457 7.07 -29.31 3.52
C ASP A 457 7.46 -28.75 2.15
N VAL A 458 8.75 -28.74 1.85
CA VAL A 458 9.25 -28.45 0.51
C VAL A 458 8.81 -29.61 -0.39
N ILE A 459 8.04 -29.31 -1.44
CA ILE A 459 7.58 -30.30 -2.41
C ILE A 459 8.82 -31.00 -3.00
N GLY A 460 9.06 -32.27 -2.65
CA GLY A 460 10.19 -33.07 -3.17
C GLY A 460 11.00 -33.85 -2.14
N SER A 461 10.60 -33.90 -0.86
CA SER A 461 11.32 -34.67 0.18
C SER A 461 10.85 -36.11 0.36
N ASP A 462 9.85 -36.58 -0.38
CA ASP A 462 9.35 -37.98 -0.35
C ASP A 462 9.63 -38.73 -1.67
N GLU A 463 10.89 -38.84 -2.05
CA GLU A 463 11.31 -40.07 -2.74
C GLU A 463 12.31 -40.77 -1.81
N GLY A 464 11.74 -41.61 -0.95
CA GLY A 464 12.49 -42.60 -0.19
C GLY A 464 13.31 -43.45 -1.15
N VAL A 465 14.60 -43.37 -0.98
CA VAL A 465 15.50 -44.41 -1.50
C VAL A 465 15.43 -45.55 -0.50
N ASP A 466 14.66 -46.56 -0.81
CA ASP A 466 14.84 -47.90 -0.28
C ASP A 466 15.96 -48.62 -1.03
#